data_378c19138fc7e32924798a999baa6c74
#
_entry.id   378c19138fc7e32924798a999baa6c74
#
_cell.length_a   1.000
_cell.length_b   1.000
_cell.length_c   1.000
_cell.angle_alpha   90.00
_cell.angle_beta   90.00
_cell.angle_gamma   90.00
#
_symmetry.space_group_name_H-M   'P 1'
#
loop_
_entity.id
_entity.type
_entity.pdbx_description
1 polymer ?
#
loop_
_entity_poly.entity_id
_entity_poly.type
_entity_poly.pdbx_seq_one_letter_code
_entity_poly.pdbx_strand_id
1 'polypeptide(L)'
;MSKWSKDSWKNYFESQNITIEEISAEEHDMMAARSQGLTHFVGRVIDDFGTNQTRIDTEGYKALHKLVSQTCNDTWELFEDIQNFNPYTEKMISELNGSFKKISEIIEK
;
A
#
# COMPACT_ATOMS: atom_id res chain seq x y z
N MET A 1 -5.27 4.96 -14.59
CA MET A 1 -6.61 4.49 -14.96
C MET A 1 -6.94 3.22 -14.20
N SER A 2 -8.13 3.16 -13.63
CA SER A 2 -8.56 1.97 -12.92
C SER A 2 -8.76 0.80 -13.89
N LYS A 3 -8.32 -0.40 -13.49
CA LYS A 3 -8.51 -1.62 -14.28
C LYS A 3 -9.91 -2.20 -14.13
N TRP A 4 -10.67 -1.69 -13.18
CA TRP A 4 -11.99 -2.20 -12.84
C TRP A 4 -13.06 -1.28 -13.41
N SER A 5 -14.09 -1.87 -14.00
CA SER A 5 -15.27 -1.09 -14.31
C SER A 5 -16.03 -0.82 -13.01
N LYS A 6 -16.86 0.20 -13.03
CA LYS A 6 -17.69 0.56 -11.89
C LYS A 6 -18.55 -0.62 -11.41
N ASP A 7 -19.11 -1.38 -12.34
CA ASP A 7 -19.96 -2.52 -12.01
C ASP A 7 -19.15 -3.68 -11.40
N SER A 8 -17.94 -3.92 -11.90
CA SER A 8 -17.06 -4.97 -11.37
C SER A 8 -16.68 -4.68 -9.91
N TRP A 9 -16.39 -3.45 -9.60
CA TRP A 9 -16.11 -2.97 -8.26
C TRP A 9 -17.24 -3.28 -7.31
N LYS A 10 -18.42 -2.81 -7.68
CA LYS A 10 -19.62 -2.96 -6.88
C LYS A 10 -19.92 -4.42 -6.64
N ASN A 11 -19.87 -5.24 -7.69
CA ASN A 11 -20.13 -6.68 -7.59
C ASN A 11 -19.11 -7.37 -6.67
N TYR A 12 -17.84 -6.99 -6.76
CA TYR A 12 -16.82 -7.57 -5.91
C TYR A 12 -17.11 -7.31 -4.43
N PHE A 13 -17.37 -6.06 -4.08
CA PHE A 13 -17.63 -5.70 -2.68
C PHE A 13 -18.93 -6.30 -2.16
N GLU A 14 -19.95 -6.36 -3.00
CA GLU A 14 -21.21 -7.01 -2.62
C GLU A 14 -21.00 -8.50 -2.33
N SER A 15 -20.16 -9.17 -3.11
CA SER A 15 -19.85 -10.59 -2.89
C SER A 15 -19.10 -10.83 -1.58
N GLN A 16 -18.46 -9.80 -1.02
CA GLN A 16 -17.77 -9.87 0.26
C GLN A 16 -18.66 -9.43 1.43
N ASN A 17 -19.95 -9.26 1.19
CA ASN A 17 -20.90 -8.75 2.18
C ASN A 17 -20.53 -7.35 2.69
N ILE A 18 -19.94 -6.54 1.83
CA ILE A 18 -19.57 -5.16 2.14
C ILE A 18 -20.59 -4.25 1.48
N THR A 19 -21.22 -3.39 2.27
CA THR A 19 -22.11 -2.37 1.74
C THR A 19 -21.25 -1.24 1.20
N ILE A 20 -21.38 -0.95 -0.09
CA ILE A 20 -20.65 0.15 -0.71
C ILE A 20 -21.61 1.13 -1.36
N GLU A 21 -21.21 2.39 -1.36
CA GLU A 21 -21.85 3.40 -2.15
C GLU A 21 -21.14 3.45 -3.49
N GLU A 22 -21.84 3.92 -4.49
CA GLU A 22 -21.29 4.10 -5.81
C GLU A 22 -20.27 5.23 -5.78
N ILE A 23 -19.05 4.96 -6.23
CA ILE A 23 -17.99 5.97 -6.24
C ILE A 23 -17.46 6.17 -7.64
N SER A 24 -16.90 7.35 -7.90
CA SER A 24 -16.28 7.64 -9.19
C SER A 24 -14.94 6.90 -9.33
N ALA A 25 -14.47 6.77 -10.57
CA ALA A 25 -13.16 6.20 -10.83
C ALA A 25 -12.06 7.01 -10.15
N GLU A 26 -12.20 8.33 -10.11
CA GLU A 26 -11.25 9.21 -9.44
C GLU A 26 -11.20 8.93 -7.94
N GLU A 27 -12.35 8.86 -7.29
CA GLU A 27 -12.40 8.54 -5.86
C GLU A 27 -11.80 7.18 -5.57
N HIS A 28 -12.06 6.21 -6.43
CA HIS A 28 -11.46 4.89 -6.31
C HIS A 28 -9.94 4.96 -6.35
N ASP A 29 -9.39 5.68 -7.33
CA ASP A 29 -7.94 5.78 -7.49
C ASP A 29 -7.29 6.51 -6.30
N MET A 30 -7.94 7.52 -5.76
CA MET A 30 -7.48 8.21 -4.57
C MET A 30 -7.41 7.28 -3.37
N MET A 31 -8.47 6.49 -3.16
CA MET A 31 -8.51 5.54 -2.04
C MET A 31 -7.52 4.39 -2.24
N ALA A 32 -7.39 3.90 -3.47
CA ALA A 32 -6.46 2.82 -3.78
C ALA A 32 -5.01 3.24 -3.55
N ALA A 33 -4.65 4.47 -3.90
CA ALA A 33 -3.29 4.97 -3.66
C ALA A 33 -2.95 4.99 -2.17
N ARG A 34 -3.89 5.37 -1.33
CA ARG A 34 -3.68 5.50 0.11
C ARG A 34 -3.91 4.21 0.90
N SER A 35 -4.29 3.16 0.24
CA SER A 35 -4.47 1.84 0.86
C SER A 35 -3.57 0.80 0.20
N GLN A 36 -3.96 0.26 -0.95
CA GLN A 36 -3.16 -0.74 -1.66
C GLN A 36 -1.80 -0.19 -2.11
N GLY A 37 -1.79 1.02 -2.68
CA GLY A 37 -0.55 1.66 -3.11
C GLY A 37 0.41 1.85 -1.95
N LEU A 38 -0.08 2.38 -0.84
CA LEU A 38 0.70 2.56 0.37
C LEU A 38 1.25 1.23 0.88
N THR A 39 0.39 0.21 0.96
CA THR A 39 0.77 -1.10 1.49
C THR A 39 1.89 -1.74 0.68
N HIS A 40 1.75 -1.73 -0.65
CA HIS A 40 2.78 -2.30 -1.53
C HIS A 40 4.07 -1.49 -1.51
N PHE A 41 3.96 -0.17 -1.47
CA PHE A 41 5.13 0.68 -1.41
C PHE A 41 5.92 0.46 -0.12
N VAL A 42 5.24 0.48 1.02
CA VAL A 42 5.86 0.25 2.33
C VAL A 42 6.47 -1.15 2.40
N GLY A 43 5.76 -2.15 1.88
CA GLY A 43 6.28 -3.52 1.82
C GLY A 43 7.60 -3.59 1.07
N ARG A 44 7.71 -2.93 -0.07
CA ARG A 44 8.96 -2.89 -0.85
C ARG A 44 10.07 -2.14 -0.14
N VAL A 45 9.74 -1.04 0.53
CA VAL A 45 10.73 -0.27 1.31
C VAL A 45 11.30 -1.13 2.44
N ILE A 46 10.45 -1.84 3.15
CA ILE A 46 10.87 -2.70 4.25
C ILE A 46 11.67 -3.89 3.74
N ASP A 47 11.28 -4.44 2.59
CA ASP A 47 12.04 -5.52 1.95
C ASP A 47 13.45 -5.05 1.60
N ASP A 48 13.58 -3.85 1.03
CA ASP A 48 14.87 -3.26 0.71
C ASP A 48 15.72 -3.02 1.95
N PHE A 49 15.09 -2.51 3.00
CA PHE A 49 15.75 -2.29 4.30
C PHE A 49 16.22 -3.61 4.91
N GLY A 50 15.40 -4.64 4.81
CA GLY A 50 15.71 -5.98 5.29
C GLY A 50 15.09 -6.29 6.65
N THR A 51 14.41 -7.46 6.72
CA THR A 51 13.87 -7.98 7.97
C THR A 51 14.25 -9.46 8.06
N ASN A 52 14.53 -9.91 9.28
CA ASN A 52 14.83 -11.31 9.55
C ASN A 52 14.14 -11.72 10.84
N GLN A 53 13.70 -12.96 10.89
CA GLN A 53 13.16 -13.52 12.11
C GLN A 53 14.24 -13.59 13.18
N THR A 54 13.89 -13.24 14.40
CA THR A 54 14.79 -13.31 15.54
C THR A 54 14.13 -14.09 16.67
N ARG A 55 14.87 -14.35 17.74
CA ARG A 55 14.38 -15.10 18.89
C ARG A 55 13.52 -14.23 19.83
N ILE A 56 13.47 -12.94 19.58
CA ILE A 56 12.76 -11.99 20.47
C ILE A 56 11.70 -11.18 19.71
N ASP A 57 11.19 -11.71 18.62
CA ASP A 57 10.22 -10.98 17.79
C ASP A 57 8.93 -10.67 18.55
N THR A 58 8.55 -9.39 18.54
CA THR A 58 7.25 -8.96 19.04
C THR A 58 6.20 -9.27 17.98
N GLU A 59 4.92 -9.24 18.38
CA GLU A 59 3.82 -9.41 17.44
C GLU A 59 3.83 -8.32 16.37
N GLY A 60 4.19 -7.09 16.74
CA GLY A 60 4.31 -5.99 15.78
C GLY A 60 5.36 -6.25 14.72
N TYR A 61 6.52 -6.73 15.13
CA TYR A 61 7.59 -7.05 14.18
C TYR A 61 7.22 -8.23 13.27
N LYS A 62 6.55 -9.24 13.82
CA LYS A 62 6.07 -10.37 13.02
C LYS A 62 5.09 -9.92 11.95
N ALA A 63 4.20 -8.98 12.29
CA ALA A 63 3.25 -8.41 11.34
C ALA A 63 3.97 -7.65 10.22
N LEU A 64 5.00 -6.90 10.57
CA LEU A 64 5.80 -6.16 9.61
C LEU A 64 6.51 -7.11 8.64
N HIS A 65 7.13 -8.15 9.16
CA HIS A 65 7.80 -9.18 8.36
C HIS A 65 6.80 -9.91 7.44
N LYS A 66 5.61 -10.19 7.96
CA LYS A 66 4.55 -10.83 7.18
C LYS A 66 4.07 -9.92 6.05
N LEU A 67 4.01 -8.60 6.28
CA LEU A 67 3.66 -7.64 5.25
C LEU A 67 4.58 -7.77 4.04
N VAL A 68 5.88 -7.89 4.28
CA VAL A 68 6.86 -8.07 3.20
C VAL A 68 6.53 -9.33 2.41
N SER A 69 6.27 -10.45 3.09
CA SER A 69 5.92 -11.70 2.42
C SER A 69 4.66 -11.59 1.58
N GLN A 70 3.70 -10.80 2.03
CA GLN A 70 2.41 -10.65 1.34
C GLN A 70 2.48 -9.70 0.15
N THR A 71 3.36 -8.71 0.20
CA THR A 71 3.36 -7.64 -0.82
C THR A 71 4.50 -7.76 -1.83
N CYS A 72 5.53 -8.52 -1.53
CA CYS A 72 6.73 -8.60 -2.38
C CYS A 72 6.81 -9.89 -3.19
N ASN A 73 5.68 -10.51 -3.48
CA ASN A 73 5.61 -11.73 -4.30
C ASN A 73 5.56 -11.42 -5.80
N ASP A 74 5.25 -10.18 -6.15
CA ASP A 74 5.13 -9.77 -7.53
C ASP A 74 6.48 -9.39 -8.10
N THR A 75 6.60 -9.40 -9.43
CA THR A 75 7.79 -8.93 -10.09
C THR A 75 7.95 -7.43 -9.84
N TRP A 76 9.19 -6.96 -9.93
CA TRP A 76 9.49 -5.54 -9.80
C TRP A 76 8.73 -4.72 -10.84
N GLU A 77 8.64 -5.26 -12.06
CA GLU A 77 7.93 -4.62 -13.16
C GLU A 77 6.45 -4.42 -12.84
N LEU A 78 5.80 -5.44 -12.30
CA LEU A 78 4.40 -5.34 -11.90
C LEU A 78 4.21 -4.31 -10.80
N PHE A 79 5.13 -4.28 -9.83
CA PHE A 79 5.10 -3.29 -8.76
C PHE A 79 5.16 -1.86 -9.34
N GLU A 80 6.09 -1.61 -10.25
CA GLU A 80 6.21 -0.30 -10.89
C GLU A 80 4.93 0.07 -11.64
N ASP A 81 4.34 -0.89 -12.35
CA ASP A 81 3.11 -0.65 -13.07
C ASP A 81 1.96 -0.26 -12.15
N ILE A 82 1.79 -0.98 -11.04
CA ILE A 82 0.75 -0.68 -10.05
C ILE A 82 0.92 0.75 -9.52
N GLN A 83 2.15 1.16 -9.23
CA GLN A 83 2.42 2.48 -8.71
C GLN A 83 2.21 3.58 -9.77
N ASN A 84 2.63 3.30 -11.01
CA ASN A 84 2.60 4.30 -12.06
C ASN A 84 1.24 4.50 -12.73
N PHE A 85 0.36 3.49 -12.69
CA PHE A 85 -0.98 3.62 -13.28
C PHE A 85 -1.92 4.50 -12.48
N ASN A 86 -1.63 4.70 -11.22
CA ASN A 86 -2.50 5.51 -10.36
C ASN A 86 -1.91 6.92 -10.22
N PRO A 87 -2.62 7.96 -10.70
CA PRO A 87 -2.08 9.32 -10.67
C PRO A 87 -1.90 9.90 -9.26
N TYR A 88 -2.51 9.28 -8.25
CA TYR A 88 -2.42 9.76 -6.87
C TYR A 88 -1.28 9.11 -6.08
N THR A 89 -0.61 8.13 -6.66
CA THR A 89 0.48 7.41 -5.99
C THR A 89 1.67 8.33 -5.70
N GLU A 90 2.04 9.18 -6.64
CA GLU A 90 3.15 10.11 -6.47
C GLU A 90 2.94 11.03 -5.27
N LYS A 91 1.72 11.56 -5.12
CA LYS A 91 1.37 12.40 -3.99
C LYS A 91 1.44 11.62 -2.69
N MET A 92 0.92 10.40 -2.68
CA MET A 92 0.96 9.53 -1.50
C MET A 92 2.40 9.29 -1.06
N ILE A 93 3.29 8.95 -2.00
CA ILE A 93 4.69 8.69 -1.70
C ILE A 93 5.38 9.94 -1.14
N SER A 94 5.12 11.09 -1.73
CA SER A 94 5.67 12.36 -1.27
C SER A 94 5.25 12.67 0.16
N GLU A 95 3.96 12.49 0.46
CA GLU A 95 3.45 12.72 1.80
C GLU A 95 4.01 11.72 2.81
N LEU A 96 4.14 10.47 2.41
CA LEU A 96 4.73 9.42 3.25
C LEU A 96 6.19 9.76 3.58
N ASN A 97 6.96 10.17 2.58
CA ASN A 97 8.35 10.57 2.80
C ASN A 97 8.45 11.77 3.74
N GLY A 98 7.50 12.69 3.66
CA GLY A 98 7.42 13.81 4.59
C GLY A 98 7.21 13.35 6.03
N SER A 99 6.36 12.34 6.22
CA SER A 99 6.12 11.76 7.54
C SER A 99 7.36 11.04 8.07
N PHE A 100 8.05 10.30 7.24
CA PHE A 100 9.31 9.66 7.62
C PHE A 100 10.33 10.69 8.12
N LYS A 101 10.50 11.77 7.38
CA LYS A 101 11.42 12.83 7.73
C LYS A 101 11.04 13.49 9.06
N LYS A 102 9.77 13.80 9.23
CA LYS A 102 9.24 14.43 10.43
C LYS A 102 9.50 13.57 11.67
N ILE A 103 9.21 12.29 11.60
CA ILE A 103 9.39 11.38 12.73
C ILE A 103 10.88 11.17 13.01
N SER A 104 11.69 11.05 11.97
CA SER A 104 13.14 10.92 12.11
C SER A 104 13.73 12.14 12.85
N GLU A 105 13.30 13.34 12.49
CA GLU A 105 13.77 14.56 13.13
C GLU A 105 13.39 14.63 14.61
N ILE A 106 12.22 14.12 14.97
CA ILE A 106 11.79 14.08 16.37
C ILE A 106 12.73 13.19 17.19
N ILE A 107 13.16 12.08 16.63
CA ILE A 107 14.05 11.13 17.32
C ILE A 107 15.49 11.61 17.38
N GLU A 108 15.94 12.29 16.34
CA GLU A 108 17.33 12.72 16.21
C GLU A 108 17.71 13.92 17.06
N LYS A 109 16.81 14.61 17.68
CA LYS A 109 17.04 15.85 18.42
C LYS A 109 18.47 16.08 18.86
#